data_1c5438248777726945e3056ccb6fd208
#
_entry.id   1c5438248777726945e3056ccb6fd208
#
_cell.length_a   1.000
_cell.length_b   1.000
_cell.length_c   1.000
_cell.angle_alpha   90.00
_cell.angle_beta   90.00
_cell.angle_gamma   90.00
#
_symmetry.space_group_name_H-M   'P 1'
#
loop_
_entity.id
_entity.type
_entity.pdbx_description
1 polymer ?
#
loop_
_entity_poly.entity_id
_entity_poly.type
_entity_poly.pdbx_seq_one_letter_code
_entity_poly.pdbx_strand_id
1 'polypeptide(L)'
;PDATFFEVITAMSFLHFAEAATDVAIIETGLGGRLDATNVLTPSVSLITRIDYDHQYLLGDSLAEIAREKAGIFKSGVPALSVKQEPEAEAVLREAAEKVGAELRFIGKEIEFSSRFCVTDESGAHMRVCLLGERMRYMHLPVPLPGSHQADNCALALAALDMVGGKTDEFDESVIFRGLAKTKNPGRMDL
;
A
#
# COMPACT_ATOMS: atom_id res chain seq x y z
N PRO A 1 6.28 -13.85 29.37
CA PRO A 1 5.15 -13.96 28.45
C PRO A 1 5.58 -14.79 27.25
N ASP A 2 4.75 -15.74 26.87
CA ASP A 2 5.02 -16.60 25.73
C ASP A 2 4.73 -15.79 24.46
N ALA A 3 5.51 -16.03 23.38
CA ALA A 3 5.29 -15.35 22.10
C ALA A 3 3.94 -15.80 21.51
N THR A 4 3.24 -14.86 20.91
CA THR A 4 1.99 -15.15 20.18
C THR A 4 2.27 -15.92 18.89
N PHE A 5 1.27 -16.59 18.35
CA PHE A 5 1.39 -17.27 17.06
C PHE A 5 1.83 -16.30 15.96
N PHE A 6 1.27 -15.08 15.91
CA PHE A 6 1.61 -14.09 14.89
C PHE A 6 3.06 -13.58 15.03
N GLU A 7 3.56 -13.37 16.26
CA GLU A 7 4.97 -13.01 16.49
C GLU A 7 5.92 -14.11 16.00
N VAL A 8 5.60 -15.38 16.26
CA VAL A 8 6.42 -16.51 15.81
C VAL A 8 6.47 -16.58 14.28
N ILE A 9 5.32 -16.56 13.59
CA ILE A 9 5.32 -16.62 12.13
C ILE A 9 5.94 -15.39 11.48
N THR A 10 5.83 -14.21 12.08
CA THR A 10 6.50 -12.99 11.62
C THR A 10 8.02 -13.16 11.69
N ALA A 11 8.55 -13.64 12.82
CA ALA A 11 9.97 -13.90 12.97
C ALA A 11 10.49 -14.97 11.99
N MET A 12 9.73 -16.05 11.79
CA MET A 12 10.04 -17.09 10.79
C MET A 12 10.06 -16.52 9.37
N SER A 13 9.11 -15.63 9.04
CA SER A 13 9.05 -14.99 7.72
C SER A 13 10.27 -14.10 7.47
N PHE A 14 10.69 -13.32 8.46
CA PHE A 14 11.90 -12.49 8.33
C PHE A 14 13.16 -13.34 8.16
N LEU A 15 13.28 -14.42 8.91
CA LEU A 15 14.41 -15.36 8.75
C LEU A 15 14.41 -15.96 7.35
N HIS A 16 13.25 -16.42 6.87
CA HIS A 16 13.10 -16.98 5.53
C HIS A 16 13.49 -15.98 4.43
N PHE A 17 13.05 -14.74 4.50
CA PHE A 17 13.41 -13.70 3.52
C PHE A 17 14.92 -13.41 3.54
N ALA A 18 15.52 -13.39 4.71
CA ALA A 18 16.96 -13.20 4.85
C ALA A 18 17.76 -14.38 4.27
N GLU A 19 17.37 -15.63 4.57
CA GLU A 19 18.01 -16.83 4.05
C GLU A 19 17.83 -17.00 2.52
N ALA A 20 16.65 -16.63 2.00
CA ALA A 20 16.33 -16.65 0.58
C ALA A 20 17.03 -15.51 -0.20
N ALA A 21 17.69 -14.57 0.48
CA ALA A 21 18.30 -13.38 -0.09
C ALA A 21 17.33 -12.63 -1.02
N THR A 22 16.11 -12.41 -0.52
CA THR A 22 15.01 -11.80 -1.27
C THR A 22 15.34 -10.34 -1.60
N ASP A 23 15.23 -9.94 -2.87
CA ASP A 23 15.48 -8.55 -3.30
C ASP A 23 14.47 -7.56 -2.73
N VAL A 24 13.20 -7.96 -2.63
CA VAL A 24 12.09 -7.15 -2.09
C VAL A 24 11.17 -8.05 -1.27
N ALA A 25 10.85 -7.62 -0.07
CA ALA A 25 9.82 -8.24 0.78
C ALA A 25 8.65 -7.28 0.96
N ILE A 26 7.44 -7.77 0.73
CA ILE A 26 6.21 -7.03 0.98
C ILE A 26 5.64 -7.54 2.30
N ILE A 27 5.59 -6.66 3.30
CA ILE A 27 5.18 -7.00 4.66
C ILE A 27 3.85 -6.29 4.96
N GLU A 28 2.83 -7.07 5.24
CA GLU A 28 1.53 -6.58 5.69
C GLU A 28 1.42 -6.65 7.21
N THR A 29 0.93 -5.56 7.84
CA THR A 29 0.64 -5.58 9.29
C THR A 29 -0.52 -6.52 9.59
N GLY A 30 -0.41 -7.27 10.69
CA GLY A 30 -1.50 -8.15 11.12
C GLY A 30 -2.68 -7.36 11.69
N LEU A 31 -2.39 -6.36 12.54
CA LEU A 31 -3.42 -5.51 13.16
C LEU A 31 -2.86 -4.14 13.54
N GLY A 32 -3.59 -3.09 13.15
CA GLY A 32 -3.20 -1.71 13.46
C GLY A 32 -1.91 -1.31 12.77
N GLY A 33 -0.81 -1.24 13.48
CA GLY A 33 0.50 -0.88 12.96
C GLY A 33 1.51 -0.61 14.07
N ARG A 34 1.22 0.33 14.97
CA ARG A 34 2.14 0.80 16.03
C ARG A 34 2.73 -0.31 16.90
N LEU A 35 1.90 -1.26 17.33
CA LEU A 35 2.27 -2.39 18.19
C LEU A 35 2.31 -3.72 17.43
N ASP A 36 2.21 -3.68 16.10
CA ASP A 36 2.25 -4.90 15.30
C ASP A 36 3.64 -5.56 15.31
N ALA A 37 3.68 -6.87 15.32
CA ALA A 37 4.93 -7.62 15.34
C ALA A 37 5.83 -7.32 14.12
N THR A 38 5.24 -6.92 12.99
CA THR A 38 5.97 -6.53 11.78
C THR A 38 6.66 -5.17 11.90
N ASN A 39 6.27 -4.33 12.88
CA ASN A 39 6.74 -2.95 13.00
C ASN A 39 8.17 -2.80 13.55
N VAL A 40 8.90 -3.88 13.70
CA VAL A 40 10.32 -3.89 14.12
C VAL A 40 11.28 -3.53 12.99
N LEU A 41 10.83 -3.57 11.74
CA LEU A 41 11.64 -3.26 10.57
C LEU A 41 11.65 -1.76 10.23
N THR A 42 12.64 -1.35 9.42
CA THR A 42 12.66 -0.05 8.76
C THR A 42 12.42 -0.29 7.26
N PRO A 43 11.24 0.04 6.72
CA PRO A 43 10.91 -0.25 5.33
C PRO A 43 11.55 0.77 4.37
N SER A 44 11.61 0.43 3.08
CA SER A 44 11.97 1.39 2.02
C SER A 44 10.84 2.39 1.74
N VAL A 45 9.60 1.99 1.97
CA VAL A 45 8.40 2.83 1.89
C VAL A 45 7.31 2.26 2.79
N SER A 46 6.55 3.13 3.45
CA SER A 46 5.35 2.75 4.23
C SER A 46 4.09 3.04 3.42
N LEU A 47 3.16 2.10 3.39
CA LEU A 47 1.93 2.22 2.61
C LEU A 47 0.71 2.15 3.53
N ILE A 48 -0.22 3.08 3.36
CA ILE A 48 -1.53 3.09 4.04
C ILE A 48 -2.63 2.96 3.00
N THR A 49 -3.32 1.85 3.01
CA THR A 49 -4.54 1.64 2.23
C THR A 49 -5.71 2.40 2.85
N ARG A 50 -6.92 2.27 2.30
CA ARG A 50 -8.09 2.95 2.87
C ARG A 50 -8.31 2.54 4.32
N ILE A 51 -8.46 3.55 5.18
CA ILE A 51 -8.84 3.38 6.59
C ILE A 51 -10.37 3.43 6.66
N ASP A 52 -10.93 2.43 7.31
CA ASP A 52 -12.35 2.33 7.59
C ASP A 52 -12.56 1.73 9.00
N TYR A 53 -13.79 1.69 9.46
CA TYR A 53 -14.14 1.11 10.75
C TYR A 53 -13.94 -0.40 10.72
N ASP A 54 -12.87 -0.85 11.37
CA ASP A 54 -12.56 -2.27 11.57
C ASP A 54 -11.82 -2.46 12.89
N HIS A 55 -12.02 -3.59 13.54
CA HIS A 55 -11.39 -3.94 14.80
C HIS A 55 -11.50 -2.85 15.89
N GLN A 56 -12.62 -2.13 15.95
CA GLN A 56 -12.83 -0.96 16.82
C GLN A 56 -12.53 -1.26 18.28
N TYR A 57 -12.84 -2.46 18.76
CA TYR A 57 -12.57 -2.89 20.15
C TYR A 57 -11.07 -2.92 20.52
N LEU A 58 -10.15 -2.85 19.53
CA LEU A 58 -8.70 -2.81 19.74
C LEU A 58 -8.06 -1.51 19.25
N LEU A 59 -8.57 -0.96 18.14
CA LEU A 59 -7.95 0.17 17.45
C LEU A 59 -8.60 1.52 17.79
N GLY A 60 -9.80 1.50 18.39
CA GLY A 60 -10.55 2.70 18.76
C GLY A 60 -11.86 2.86 17.98
N ASP A 61 -12.71 3.76 18.47
CA ASP A 61 -14.09 3.96 18.01
C ASP A 61 -14.22 5.05 16.93
N SER A 62 -13.11 5.71 16.58
CA SER A 62 -13.05 6.77 15.56
C SER A 62 -12.00 6.47 14.48
N LEU A 63 -12.21 7.03 13.29
CA LEU A 63 -11.20 6.93 12.22
C LEU A 63 -9.88 7.58 12.62
N ALA A 64 -9.91 8.61 13.49
CA ALA A 64 -8.71 9.24 14.02
C ALA A 64 -7.88 8.28 14.89
N GLU A 65 -8.53 7.51 15.76
CA GLU A 65 -7.86 6.53 16.61
C GLU A 65 -7.27 5.39 15.78
N ILE A 66 -8.06 4.84 14.85
CA ILE A 66 -7.60 3.79 13.93
C ILE A 66 -6.43 4.30 13.07
N ALA A 67 -6.52 5.52 12.55
CA ALA A 67 -5.44 6.14 11.77
C ALA A 67 -4.15 6.31 12.60
N ARG A 68 -4.27 6.67 13.87
CA ARG A 68 -3.12 6.83 14.78
C ARG A 68 -2.38 5.51 14.99
N GLU A 69 -3.11 4.40 15.20
CA GLU A 69 -2.52 3.08 15.32
C GLU A 69 -1.83 2.64 14.01
N LYS A 70 -2.46 2.90 12.85
CA LYS A 70 -1.89 2.56 11.53
C LYS A 70 -0.67 3.44 11.21
N ALA A 71 -0.70 4.72 11.52
CA ALA A 71 0.42 5.64 11.32
C ALA A 71 1.69 5.26 12.12
N GLY A 72 1.57 4.40 13.12
CA GLY A 72 2.69 3.90 13.90
C GLY A 72 3.74 3.11 13.10
N ILE A 73 3.47 2.78 11.82
CA ILE A 73 4.46 2.19 10.91
C ILE A 73 5.38 3.22 10.25
N PHE A 74 5.08 4.51 10.35
CA PHE A 74 5.94 5.55 9.78
C PHE A 74 7.28 5.60 10.49
N LYS A 75 8.36 5.80 9.73
CA LYS A 75 9.72 5.87 10.25
C LYS A 75 10.40 7.15 9.76
N SER A 76 11.30 7.68 10.58
CA SER A 76 12.04 8.89 10.24
C SER A 76 12.84 8.72 8.95
N GLY A 77 12.70 9.67 8.03
CA GLY A 77 13.40 9.66 6.74
C GLY A 77 12.91 8.60 5.75
N VAL A 78 11.85 7.85 6.08
CA VAL A 78 11.24 6.87 5.18
C VAL A 78 10.00 7.49 4.53
N PRO A 79 9.88 7.48 3.20
CA PRO A 79 8.69 7.97 2.53
C PRO A 79 7.46 7.13 2.89
N ALA A 80 6.32 7.79 2.95
CA ALA A 80 5.04 7.17 3.20
C ALA A 80 4.03 7.54 2.10
N LEU A 81 3.23 6.59 1.70
CA LEU A 81 2.17 6.78 0.72
C LEU A 81 0.83 6.37 1.31
N SER A 82 -0.20 7.09 0.96
CA SER A 82 -1.57 6.73 1.32
C SER A 82 -2.51 6.92 0.14
N VAL A 83 -3.53 6.09 0.03
CA VAL A 83 -4.69 6.41 -0.79
C VAL A 83 -5.46 7.59 -0.15
N LYS A 84 -6.41 8.18 -0.89
CA LYS A 84 -7.31 9.19 -0.34
C LYS A 84 -8.02 8.65 0.91
N GLN A 85 -8.05 9.46 1.96
CA GLN A 85 -8.68 9.14 3.25
C GLN A 85 -9.83 10.09 3.55
N GLU A 86 -10.66 9.73 4.53
CA GLU A 86 -11.58 10.68 5.15
C GLU A 86 -10.79 11.79 5.86
N PRO A 87 -11.30 13.04 5.92
CA PRO A 87 -10.56 14.19 6.45
C PRO A 87 -9.99 13.98 7.85
N GLU A 88 -10.73 13.30 8.71
CA GLU A 88 -10.32 12.97 10.07
C GLU A 88 -9.08 12.06 10.11
N ALA A 89 -9.08 10.99 9.31
CA ALA A 89 -7.96 10.07 9.22
C ALA A 89 -6.75 10.74 8.56
N GLU A 90 -6.97 11.50 7.48
CA GLU A 90 -5.89 12.22 6.80
C GLU A 90 -5.16 13.20 7.72
N ALA A 91 -5.90 13.97 8.52
CA ALA A 91 -5.30 14.92 9.46
C ALA A 91 -4.35 14.21 10.44
N VAL A 92 -4.77 13.06 10.98
CA VAL A 92 -3.94 12.26 11.90
C VAL A 92 -2.72 11.68 11.20
N LEU A 93 -2.86 11.17 9.97
CA LEU A 93 -1.72 10.64 9.21
C LEU A 93 -0.69 11.74 8.93
N ARG A 94 -1.11 12.96 8.55
CA ARG A 94 -0.21 14.10 8.31
C ARG A 94 0.53 14.52 9.60
N GLU A 95 -0.19 14.66 10.71
CA GLU A 95 0.41 14.96 12.02
C GLU A 95 1.44 13.90 12.43
N ALA A 96 1.11 12.62 12.27
CA ALA A 96 2.01 11.53 12.63
C ALA A 96 3.26 11.50 11.75
N ALA A 97 3.13 11.73 10.44
CA ALA A 97 4.25 11.80 9.50
C ALA A 97 5.17 12.96 9.81
N GLU A 98 4.62 14.16 10.05
CA GLU A 98 5.40 15.34 10.46
C GLU A 98 6.18 15.10 11.75
N LYS A 99 5.53 14.50 12.76
CA LYS A 99 6.14 14.20 14.06
C LYS A 99 7.35 13.29 13.97
N VAL A 100 7.35 12.32 13.06
CA VAL A 100 8.47 11.39 12.88
C VAL A 100 9.45 11.82 11.78
N GLY A 101 9.14 12.86 11.01
CA GLY A 101 9.92 13.31 9.87
C GLY A 101 9.83 12.37 8.66
N ALA A 102 8.66 11.80 8.41
CA ALA A 102 8.35 11.02 7.22
C ALA A 102 7.70 11.91 6.16
N GLU A 103 8.10 11.76 4.90
CA GLU A 103 7.45 12.45 3.78
C GLU A 103 6.20 11.66 3.36
N LEU A 104 5.01 12.16 3.73
CA LEU A 104 3.75 11.52 3.41
C LEU A 104 3.11 12.16 2.17
N ARG A 105 2.77 11.34 1.18
CA ARG A 105 2.07 11.74 -0.05
C ARG A 105 0.80 10.94 -0.24
N PHE A 106 -0.25 11.58 -0.74
CA PHE A 106 -1.54 10.95 -1.02
C PHE A 106 -1.78 10.79 -2.52
N ILE A 107 -2.24 9.60 -2.90
CA ILE A 107 -2.74 9.33 -4.24
C ILE A 107 -3.97 10.21 -4.51
N GLY A 108 -3.96 10.92 -5.62
CA GLY A 108 -5.02 11.85 -6.01
C GLY A 108 -4.90 13.24 -5.37
N LYS A 109 -3.79 13.53 -4.68
CA LYS A 109 -3.43 14.87 -4.15
C LYS A 109 -2.01 15.25 -4.58
N GLU A 110 -1.00 14.82 -3.83
CA GLU A 110 0.41 15.06 -4.16
C GLU A 110 0.88 14.20 -5.34
N ILE A 111 0.23 13.06 -5.58
CA ILE A 111 0.47 12.19 -6.75
C ILE A 111 -0.78 12.22 -7.62
N GLU A 112 -0.64 12.70 -8.86
CA GLU A 112 -1.76 12.80 -9.79
C GLU A 112 -2.26 11.40 -10.17
N PHE A 113 -3.56 11.18 -9.96
CA PHE A 113 -4.21 9.90 -10.19
C PHE A 113 -5.64 10.09 -10.72
N SER A 114 -6.00 9.24 -11.66
CA SER A 114 -7.38 9.09 -12.08
C SER A 114 -7.69 7.63 -12.40
N SER A 115 -8.94 7.25 -12.20
CA SER A 115 -9.44 5.93 -12.56
C SER A 115 -10.80 6.04 -13.28
N ARG A 116 -11.06 5.09 -14.16
CA ARG A 116 -12.35 4.98 -14.84
C ARG A 116 -12.75 3.52 -15.03
N PHE A 117 -14.05 3.26 -14.96
CA PHE A 117 -14.62 2.00 -15.35
C PHE A 117 -14.70 1.89 -16.89
N CYS A 118 -14.30 0.76 -17.41
CA CYS A 118 -14.32 0.45 -18.86
C CYS A 118 -14.91 -0.94 -19.08
N VAL A 119 -15.52 -1.10 -20.26
CA VAL A 119 -15.94 -2.41 -20.77
C VAL A 119 -15.34 -2.54 -22.16
N THR A 120 -14.58 -3.60 -22.39
CA THR A 120 -14.00 -3.92 -23.70
C THR A 120 -14.28 -5.37 -24.06
N ASP A 121 -14.32 -5.68 -25.35
CA ASP A 121 -14.55 -7.06 -25.82
C ASP A 121 -13.44 -8.01 -25.40
N GLU A 122 -12.20 -7.52 -25.26
CA GLU A 122 -11.04 -8.32 -24.90
C GLU A 122 -10.92 -8.61 -23.39
N SER A 123 -11.24 -7.61 -22.55
CA SER A 123 -10.97 -7.64 -21.11
C SER A 123 -12.26 -7.61 -20.26
N GLY A 124 -13.42 -7.53 -20.90
CA GLY A 124 -14.69 -7.38 -20.18
C GLY A 124 -14.77 -6.09 -19.39
N ALA A 125 -15.48 -6.14 -18.27
CA ALA A 125 -15.63 -5.03 -17.34
C ALA A 125 -14.39 -4.91 -16.43
N HIS A 126 -13.70 -3.78 -16.48
CA HIS A 126 -12.49 -3.55 -15.68
C HIS A 126 -12.29 -2.06 -15.36
N MET A 127 -11.42 -1.77 -14.41
CA MET A 127 -10.95 -0.41 -14.15
C MET A 127 -9.71 -0.11 -14.99
N ARG A 128 -9.57 1.13 -15.42
CA ARG A 128 -8.31 1.66 -15.96
C ARG A 128 -7.81 2.80 -15.08
N VAL A 129 -6.51 2.83 -14.86
CA VAL A 129 -5.85 3.85 -14.04
C VAL A 129 -4.85 4.65 -14.85
N CYS A 130 -4.74 5.93 -14.50
CA CYS A 130 -3.64 6.79 -14.91
C CYS A 130 -2.97 7.30 -13.64
N LEU A 131 -1.65 7.23 -13.59
CA LEU A 131 -0.83 7.73 -12.48
C LEU A 131 0.38 8.46 -13.04
N LEU A 132 0.61 9.68 -12.54
CA LEU A 132 1.80 10.46 -12.85
C LEU A 132 2.68 10.49 -11.60
N GLY A 133 3.69 9.64 -11.57
CA GLY A 133 4.74 9.61 -10.56
C GLY A 133 5.88 10.58 -10.88
N GLU A 134 6.92 10.57 -10.09
CA GLU A 134 8.10 11.41 -10.32
C GLU A 134 8.93 10.93 -11.51
N ARG A 135 9.06 9.62 -11.66
CA ARG A 135 9.89 8.98 -12.67
C ARG A 135 9.07 8.26 -13.73
N MET A 136 7.85 7.84 -13.39
CA MET A 136 7.03 7.01 -14.26
C MET A 136 5.68 7.64 -14.55
N ARG A 137 5.21 7.44 -15.77
CA ARG A 137 3.91 7.88 -16.24
C ARG A 137 3.13 6.68 -16.73
N TYR A 138 2.12 6.31 -15.99
CA TYR A 138 1.23 5.23 -16.37
C TYR A 138 -0.05 5.79 -16.96
N MET A 139 -0.35 5.42 -18.20
CA MET A 139 -1.52 5.90 -18.91
C MET A 139 -2.43 4.72 -19.28
N HIS A 140 -3.66 4.74 -18.74
CA HIS A 140 -4.71 3.78 -19.09
C HIS A 140 -4.37 2.32 -18.79
N LEU A 141 -3.59 2.05 -17.77
CA LEU A 141 -3.29 0.69 -17.34
C LEU A 141 -4.58 -0.02 -16.88
N PRO A 142 -4.87 -1.22 -17.39
CA PRO A 142 -6.00 -2.01 -16.94
C PRO A 142 -5.69 -2.63 -15.57
N VAL A 143 -6.65 -2.51 -14.64
CA VAL A 143 -6.60 -3.16 -13.34
C VAL A 143 -7.45 -4.42 -13.42
N PRO A 144 -6.87 -5.62 -13.27
CA PRO A 144 -7.57 -6.88 -13.48
C PRO A 144 -8.56 -7.22 -12.36
N LEU A 145 -8.40 -6.57 -11.20
CA LEU A 145 -9.25 -6.80 -10.04
C LEU A 145 -10.47 -5.86 -10.05
N PRO A 146 -11.68 -6.36 -9.78
CA PRO A 146 -12.89 -5.55 -9.78
C PRO A 146 -12.97 -4.63 -8.56
N GLY A 147 -13.60 -3.45 -8.75
CA GLY A 147 -13.89 -2.49 -7.70
C GLY A 147 -12.97 -1.27 -7.68
N SER A 148 -13.53 -0.11 -7.31
CA SER A 148 -12.79 1.16 -7.25
C SER A 148 -11.64 1.12 -6.22
N HIS A 149 -11.84 0.43 -5.10
CA HIS A 149 -10.78 0.23 -4.10
C HIS A 149 -9.55 -0.50 -4.66
N GLN A 150 -9.74 -1.38 -5.66
CA GLN A 150 -8.61 -2.05 -6.31
C GLN A 150 -7.84 -1.10 -7.26
N ALA A 151 -8.53 -0.13 -7.84
CA ALA A 151 -7.85 0.93 -8.59
C ALA A 151 -6.98 1.80 -7.67
N ASP A 152 -7.47 2.14 -6.48
CA ASP A 152 -6.70 2.88 -5.47
C ASP A 152 -5.50 2.06 -4.96
N ASN A 153 -5.69 0.77 -4.68
CA ASN A 153 -4.61 -0.13 -4.27
C ASN A 153 -3.56 -0.31 -5.38
N CYS A 154 -4.01 -0.42 -6.64
CA CYS A 154 -3.11 -0.47 -7.79
C CYS A 154 -2.28 0.81 -7.91
N ALA A 155 -2.90 1.98 -7.77
CA ALA A 155 -2.20 3.25 -7.78
C ALA A 155 -1.16 3.34 -6.66
N LEU A 156 -1.51 2.89 -5.45
CA LEU A 156 -0.59 2.86 -4.32
C LEU A 156 0.62 1.95 -4.60
N ALA A 157 0.38 0.77 -5.17
CA ALA A 157 1.46 -0.16 -5.56
C ALA A 157 2.37 0.42 -6.66
N LEU A 158 1.80 1.07 -7.68
CA LEU A 158 2.55 1.73 -8.75
C LEU A 158 3.39 2.90 -8.23
N ALA A 159 2.84 3.71 -7.34
CA ALA A 159 3.58 4.80 -6.69
C ALA A 159 4.71 4.28 -5.79
N ALA A 160 4.49 3.16 -5.08
CA ALA A 160 5.54 2.52 -4.30
C ALA A 160 6.67 2.01 -5.20
N LEU A 161 6.36 1.39 -6.33
CA LEU A 161 7.36 0.96 -7.32
C LEU A 161 8.16 2.15 -7.86
N ASP A 162 7.52 3.29 -8.13
CA ASP A 162 8.20 4.51 -8.57
C ASP A 162 9.21 5.02 -7.53
N MET A 163 8.91 4.86 -6.24
CA MET A 163 9.81 5.26 -5.15
C MET A 163 10.94 4.25 -4.88
N VAL A 164 10.63 2.94 -4.85
CA VAL A 164 11.58 1.89 -4.47
C VAL A 164 12.45 1.46 -5.63
N GLY A 165 11.95 1.53 -6.85
CA GLY A 165 12.63 1.08 -8.08
C GLY A 165 13.83 1.93 -8.51
N GLY A 166 14.45 2.66 -7.59
CA GLY A 166 15.52 3.60 -7.82
C GLY A 166 16.73 3.03 -8.55
N LYS A 167 17.16 3.67 -9.61
CA LYS A 167 18.39 3.54 -10.38
C LYS A 167 18.40 2.62 -11.61
N THR A 168 17.41 1.85 -11.90
CA THR A 168 17.29 1.26 -13.24
C THR A 168 16.45 2.20 -14.08
N ASP A 169 17.06 2.84 -15.05
CA ASP A 169 16.47 3.85 -15.94
C ASP A 169 15.30 3.34 -16.81
N GLU A 170 14.88 2.10 -16.62
CA GLU A 170 13.87 1.46 -17.45
C GLU A 170 13.00 0.48 -16.64
N PHE A 171 12.00 0.99 -15.93
CA PHE A 171 10.82 0.14 -15.74
C PHE A 171 10.07 0.11 -17.09
N ASP A 172 10.29 -0.92 -17.84
CA ASP A 172 9.51 -1.21 -19.04
C ASP A 172 8.03 -1.31 -18.66
N GLU A 173 7.21 -0.39 -19.16
CA GLU A 173 5.75 -0.39 -18.94
C GLU A 173 5.14 -1.76 -19.26
N SER A 174 5.71 -2.51 -20.20
CA SER A 174 5.29 -3.86 -20.55
C SER A 174 5.48 -4.87 -19.40
N VAL A 175 6.49 -4.69 -18.56
CA VAL A 175 6.72 -5.54 -17.38
C VAL A 175 5.64 -5.29 -16.33
N ILE A 176 5.33 -4.02 -16.09
CA ILE A 176 4.25 -3.61 -15.18
C ILE A 176 2.91 -4.15 -15.66
N PHE A 177 2.61 -3.96 -16.94
CA PHE A 177 1.39 -4.47 -17.55
C PHE A 177 1.25 -6.00 -17.40
N ARG A 178 2.31 -6.75 -17.69
CA ARG A 178 2.32 -8.22 -17.52
C ARG A 178 2.20 -8.62 -16.06
N GLY A 179 2.80 -7.87 -15.14
CA GLY A 179 2.67 -8.08 -13.70
C GLY A 179 1.24 -7.90 -13.22
N LEU A 180 0.61 -6.79 -13.59
CA LEU A 180 -0.80 -6.52 -13.27
C LEU A 180 -1.73 -7.59 -13.84
N ALA A 181 -1.55 -7.96 -15.11
CA ALA A 181 -2.39 -8.97 -15.77
C ALA A 181 -2.35 -10.36 -15.10
N LYS A 182 -1.28 -10.66 -14.37
CA LYS A 182 -1.13 -11.91 -13.61
C LYS A 182 -1.67 -11.82 -12.18
N THR A 183 -2.03 -10.62 -11.72
CA THR A 183 -2.49 -10.42 -10.34
C THR A 183 -3.82 -11.12 -10.12
N LYS A 184 -3.85 -11.98 -9.11
CA LYS A 184 -5.03 -12.68 -8.62
C LYS A 184 -5.18 -12.39 -7.13
N ASN A 185 -6.39 -12.27 -6.67
CA ASN A 185 -6.69 -12.07 -5.25
C ASN A 185 -7.79 -13.05 -4.82
N PRO A 186 -7.46 -14.35 -4.65
CA PRO A 186 -8.43 -15.38 -4.29
C PRO A 186 -9.15 -15.04 -2.98
N GLY A 187 -10.45 -15.30 -2.92
CA GLY A 187 -11.29 -14.99 -1.76
C GLY A 187 -11.74 -13.53 -1.66
N ARG A 188 -11.45 -12.70 -2.66
CA ARG A 188 -11.89 -11.32 -2.74
C ARG A 188 -12.72 -11.10 -4.01
N MET A 189 -14.03 -11.46 -3.95
CA MET A 189 -14.97 -11.35 -5.07
C MET A 189 -14.54 -12.16 -6.31
N ASP A 190 -14.06 -13.39 -6.09
CA ASP A 190 -13.84 -14.35 -7.17
C ASP A 190 -15.20 -14.79 -7.72
N LEU A 191 -15.47 -14.50 -8.99
CA LEU A 191 -16.64 -14.97 -9.74
C LEU A 191 -16.28 -16.22 -10.54
#